data_2aa5fc7d256fccecd017fb9edb815d8f
#
_entry.id   2aa5fc7d256fccecd017fb9edb815d8f
#
_cell.length_a   1.000
_cell.length_b   1.000
_cell.length_c   1.000
_cell.angle_alpha   90.00
_cell.angle_beta   90.00
_cell.angle_gamma   90.00
#
_symmetry.space_group_name_H-M   'P 1'
#
loop_
_entity.id
_entity.type
_entity.pdbx_description
1 polymer ?
#
loop_
_entity_poly.entity_id
_entity_poly.type
_entity_poly.pdbx_seq_one_letter_code
_entity_poly.pdbx_strand_id
1 'polypeptide(L)'
;MQAETIKEAYRVAGRDPAETFYVELHATGTKVGDPIETNAAGKVFSKGRDAKNTLRVGSVKANIGHAEGCSFLASLVKVSMMLHHKEIIPNIRFQKANPKIDFPALKMQVQMELETIEPEMAAKDGKWVTSVSSYGVGGSNAHVVMETAETVFDLVMSAPAVTPLGKKPLYLFSIGSLTEPAVGRWKEALVQAYEGITDNLTLRSRPRQADSRLRCTFFH
;
A
#
# COMPACT_ATOMS: atom_id res chain seq x y z
N MET A 1 -6.71 -10.49 12.69
CA MET A 1 -5.42 -9.87 12.26
C MET A 1 -5.61 -8.90 11.09
N GLN A 2 -6.03 -9.28 9.85
CA GLN A 2 -6.18 -8.34 8.73
C GLN A 2 -7.06 -7.11 9.06
N ALA A 3 -8.25 -7.30 9.64
CA ALA A 3 -9.10 -6.18 10.06
C ALA A 3 -8.43 -5.25 11.09
N GLU A 4 -7.62 -5.80 11.99
CA GLU A 4 -6.89 -4.98 12.98
C GLU A 4 -5.74 -4.20 12.33
N THR A 5 -5.07 -4.78 11.32
CA THR A 5 -4.07 -4.05 10.52
C THR A 5 -4.69 -2.85 9.80
N ILE A 6 -5.88 -3.04 9.19
CA ILE A 6 -6.62 -1.96 8.55
C ILE A 6 -6.98 -0.87 9.58
N LYS A 7 -7.61 -1.23 10.69
CA LYS A 7 -7.98 -0.28 11.74
C LYS A 7 -6.80 0.53 12.26
N GLU A 8 -5.67 -0.14 12.49
CA GLU A 8 -4.47 0.53 13.00
C GLU A 8 -3.89 1.49 11.96
N ALA A 9 -3.88 1.13 10.67
CA ALA A 9 -3.44 2.03 9.61
C ALA A 9 -4.29 3.31 9.55
N TYR A 10 -5.62 3.17 9.64
CA TYR A 10 -6.53 4.33 9.66
C TYR A 10 -6.39 5.16 10.94
N ARG A 11 -6.20 4.52 12.08
CA ARG A 11 -5.93 5.22 13.34
C ARG A 11 -4.64 6.06 13.26
N VAL A 12 -3.58 5.50 12.70
CA VAL A 12 -2.30 6.20 12.52
C VAL A 12 -2.41 7.33 11.49
N ALA A 13 -3.19 7.11 10.43
CA ALA A 13 -3.46 8.12 9.40
C ALA A 13 -4.36 9.26 9.90
N GLY A 14 -5.06 9.09 11.04
CA GLY A 14 -6.05 10.04 11.52
C GLY A 14 -7.28 10.15 10.62
N ARG A 15 -7.62 9.06 9.89
CA ARG A 15 -8.74 9.01 8.94
C ARG A 15 -9.85 8.07 9.41
N ASP A 16 -11.11 8.41 9.06
CA ASP A 16 -12.24 7.52 9.23
C ASP A 16 -12.32 6.55 8.04
N PRO A 17 -12.37 5.22 8.26
CA PRO A 17 -12.58 4.26 7.16
C PRO A 17 -13.86 4.53 6.33
N ALA A 18 -14.86 5.18 6.90
CA ALA A 18 -16.08 5.56 6.19
C ALA A 18 -15.84 6.57 5.06
N GLU A 19 -14.76 7.36 5.12
CA GLU A 19 -14.39 8.36 4.12
C GLU A 19 -13.73 7.74 2.87
N THR A 20 -13.38 6.45 2.92
CA THR A 20 -12.69 5.76 1.82
C THR A 20 -13.64 5.50 0.67
N PHE A 21 -13.33 5.95 -0.54
CA PHE A 21 -14.16 5.67 -1.71
C PHE A 21 -13.77 4.38 -2.44
N TYR A 22 -12.49 3.98 -2.36
CA TYR A 22 -11.95 2.80 -3.03
C TYR A 22 -10.91 2.08 -2.18
N VAL A 23 -10.92 0.75 -2.22
CA VAL A 23 -9.87 -0.10 -1.62
C VAL A 23 -9.28 -1.03 -2.67
N GLU A 24 -7.99 -0.94 -2.85
CA GLU A 24 -7.20 -1.90 -3.61
C GLU A 24 -6.91 -3.11 -2.75
N LEU A 25 -7.59 -4.22 -3.03
CA LEU A 25 -7.43 -5.47 -2.31
C LEU A 25 -6.17 -6.22 -2.76
N HIS A 26 -5.61 -7.01 -1.88
CA HIS A 26 -4.57 -7.99 -2.23
C HIS A 26 -5.11 -8.98 -3.27
N ALA A 27 -6.29 -9.53 -3.04
CA ALA A 27 -7.13 -10.33 -3.96
C ALA A 27 -6.35 -11.16 -4.99
N THR A 28 -5.70 -12.22 -4.51
CA THR A 28 -4.90 -13.13 -5.33
C THR A 28 -5.72 -14.13 -6.14
N GLY A 29 -7.05 -14.07 -6.06
CA GLY A 29 -7.95 -14.96 -6.78
C GLY A 29 -8.10 -16.34 -6.14
N THR A 30 -7.74 -16.51 -4.87
CA THR A 30 -7.81 -17.81 -4.20
C THR A 30 -9.18 -18.07 -3.57
N LYS A 31 -9.64 -19.34 -3.63
CA LYS A 31 -10.96 -19.75 -3.08
C LYS A 31 -11.11 -19.48 -1.57
N VAL A 32 -10.01 -19.38 -0.85
CA VAL A 32 -9.97 -19.20 0.61
C VAL A 32 -9.52 -17.80 1.00
N GLY A 33 -8.48 -17.27 0.35
CA GLY A 33 -7.89 -15.99 0.69
C GLY A 33 -8.82 -14.82 0.45
N ASP A 34 -9.43 -14.75 -0.73
CA ASP A 34 -10.31 -13.63 -1.09
C ASP A 34 -11.51 -13.46 -0.15
N PRO A 35 -12.23 -14.54 0.28
CA PRO A 35 -13.26 -14.40 1.31
C PRO A 35 -12.74 -13.92 2.65
N ILE A 36 -11.57 -14.39 3.09
CA ILE A 36 -10.97 -13.97 4.37
C ILE A 36 -10.66 -12.48 4.32
N GLU A 37 -10.01 -12.03 3.26
CA GLU A 37 -9.67 -10.63 3.06
C GLU A 37 -10.91 -9.73 2.96
N THR A 38 -11.82 -10.06 2.04
CA THR A 38 -13.00 -9.22 1.79
C THR A 38 -13.91 -9.13 3.01
N ASN A 39 -14.10 -10.23 3.75
CA ASN A 39 -14.86 -10.20 5.01
C ASN A 39 -14.12 -9.42 6.11
N ALA A 40 -12.79 -9.46 6.16
CA ALA A 40 -12.00 -8.66 7.10
C ALA A 40 -12.11 -7.16 6.77
N ALA A 41 -12.00 -6.79 5.50
CA ALA A 41 -12.21 -5.43 5.03
C ALA A 41 -13.65 -4.95 5.32
N GLY A 42 -14.67 -5.78 5.04
CA GLY A 42 -16.07 -5.48 5.33
C GLY A 42 -16.32 -5.13 6.79
N LYS A 43 -15.70 -5.82 7.74
CA LYS A 43 -15.82 -5.52 9.18
C LYS A 43 -15.37 -4.10 9.54
N VAL A 44 -14.50 -3.49 8.72
CA VAL A 44 -13.99 -2.15 8.97
C VAL A 44 -14.77 -1.12 8.17
N PHE A 45 -14.94 -1.37 6.88
CA PHE A 45 -15.42 -0.37 5.93
C PHE A 45 -16.95 -0.33 5.78
N SER A 46 -17.70 -1.36 6.16
CA SER A 46 -19.17 -1.36 6.02
C SER A 46 -19.89 -0.43 6.99
N LYS A 47 -19.22 -0.06 8.08
CA LYS A 47 -19.79 0.81 9.11
C LYS A 47 -20.08 2.21 8.54
N GLY A 48 -21.30 2.68 8.74
CA GLY A 48 -21.73 4.00 8.26
C GLY A 48 -22.05 4.06 6.76
N ARG A 49 -22.08 2.90 6.06
CA ARG A 49 -22.44 2.80 4.65
C ARG A 49 -23.84 2.20 4.46
N ASP A 50 -24.46 2.57 3.37
CA ASP A 50 -25.73 2.02 2.90
C ASP A 50 -25.63 1.51 1.44
N ALA A 51 -26.74 1.14 0.86
CA ALA A 51 -26.79 0.65 -0.52
C ALA A 51 -26.45 1.73 -1.58
N LYS A 52 -26.54 3.01 -1.23
CA LYS A 52 -26.24 4.13 -2.13
C LYS A 52 -24.78 4.55 -2.03
N ASN A 53 -24.11 4.28 -0.90
CA ASN A 53 -22.70 4.58 -0.65
C ASN A 53 -21.92 3.28 -0.44
N THR A 54 -21.89 2.42 -1.44
CA THR A 54 -21.10 1.19 -1.41
C THR A 54 -19.61 1.49 -1.63
N LEU A 55 -18.75 0.76 -0.92
CA LEU A 55 -17.29 0.84 -1.12
C LEU A 55 -16.91 0.15 -2.43
N ARG A 56 -16.20 0.85 -3.29
CA ARG A 56 -15.60 0.26 -4.49
C ARG A 56 -14.34 -0.52 -4.13
N VAL A 57 -14.22 -1.73 -4.67
CA VAL A 57 -13.04 -2.58 -4.47
C VAL A 57 -12.53 -3.15 -5.78
N GLY A 58 -11.25 -3.39 -5.86
CA GLY A 58 -10.61 -4.02 -7.01
C GLY A 58 -9.21 -4.50 -6.70
N SER A 59 -8.54 -5.03 -7.70
CA SER A 59 -7.13 -5.42 -7.61
C SER A 59 -6.43 -5.31 -8.96
N VAL A 60 -5.27 -4.67 -9.00
CA VAL A 60 -4.42 -4.58 -10.19
C VAL A 60 -4.04 -5.97 -10.73
N LYS A 61 -4.07 -6.98 -9.87
CA LYS A 61 -3.77 -8.37 -10.25
C LYS A 61 -4.74 -8.94 -11.29
N ALA A 62 -5.96 -8.42 -11.35
CA ALA A 62 -6.90 -8.75 -12.42
C ALA A 62 -6.39 -8.29 -13.80
N ASN A 63 -5.60 -7.23 -13.84
CA ASN A 63 -5.10 -6.60 -15.06
C ASN A 63 -3.73 -7.16 -15.49
N ILE A 64 -2.80 -7.33 -14.55
CA ILE A 64 -1.40 -7.67 -14.85
C ILE A 64 -0.91 -8.99 -14.23
N GLY A 65 -1.74 -9.68 -13.45
CA GLY A 65 -1.36 -10.85 -12.67
C GLY A 65 -0.66 -10.52 -11.36
N HIS A 66 -0.22 -11.55 -10.64
CA HIS A 66 0.47 -11.41 -9.37
C HIS A 66 1.96 -11.20 -9.60
N ALA A 67 2.46 -9.99 -9.29
CA ALA A 67 3.86 -9.61 -9.47
C ALA A 67 4.74 -9.99 -8.26
N GLU A 68 4.35 -11.02 -7.48
CA GLU A 68 5.08 -11.54 -6.32
C GLU A 68 5.59 -10.42 -5.38
N GLY A 69 6.89 -10.32 -5.14
CA GLY A 69 7.48 -9.29 -4.28
C GLY A 69 7.21 -7.85 -4.70
N CYS A 70 6.88 -7.60 -5.98
CA CYS A 70 6.55 -6.27 -6.51
C CYS A 70 5.04 -5.98 -6.49
N SER A 71 4.21 -6.92 -6.04
CA SER A 71 2.75 -6.85 -6.12
C SER A 71 2.17 -5.63 -5.40
N PHE A 72 2.71 -5.32 -4.22
CA PHE A 72 2.30 -4.13 -3.47
C PHE A 72 2.64 -2.83 -4.22
N LEU A 73 3.84 -2.75 -4.80
CA LEU A 73 4.25 -1.56 -5.58
C LEU A 73 3.36 -1.34 -6.80
N ALA A 74 2.98 -2.42 -7.50
CA ALA A 74 2.04 -2.34 -8.62
C ALA A 74 0.67 -1.80 -8.17
N SER A 75 0.15 -2.27 -7.03
CA SER A 75 -1.09 -1.75 -6.43
C SER A 75 -0.95 -0.27 -6.03
N LEU A 76 0.17 0.11 -5.43
CA LEU A 76 0.44 1.49 -5.02
C LEU A 76 0.48 2.43 -6.22
N VAL A 77 1.19 2.04 -7.29
CA VAL A 77 1.27 2.81 -8.55
C VAL A 77 -0.12 2.95 -9.16
N LYS A 78 -0.90 1.85 -9.27
CA LYS A 78 -2.28 1.92 -9.78
C LYS A 78 -3.10 2.96 -9.04
N VAL A 79 -3.14 2.89 -7.71
CA VAL A 79 -3.96 3.80 -6.89
C VAL A 79 -3.47 5.24 -6.99
N SER A 80 -2.16 5.47 -7.03
CA SER A 80 -1.59 6.80 -7.26
C SER A 80 -2.02 7.39 -8.61
N MET A 81 -1.98 6.57 -9.67
CA MET A 81 -2.42 6.98 -11.01
C MET A 81 -3.93 7.22 -11.08
N MET A 82 -4.75 6.41 -10.37
CA MET A 82 -6.19 6.64 -10.24
C MET A 82 -6.49 8.02 -9.63
N LEU A 83 -5.82 8.36 -8.53
CA LEU A 83 -5.96 9.68 -7.90
C LEU A 83 -5.49 10.81 -8.81
N HIS A 84 -4.38 10.61 -9.53
CA HIS A 84 -3.82 11.61 -10.46
C HIS A 84 -4.74 11.88 -11.64
N HIS A 85 -5.27 10.82 -12.28
CA HIS A 85 -6.17 10.94 -13.43
C HIS A 85 -7.63 11.19 -13.04
N LYS A 86 -7.95 11.09 -11.75
CA LYS A 86 -9.33 11.19 -11.22
C LYS A 86 -10.26 10.13 -11.82
N GLU A 87 -9.75 8.91 -11.99
CA GLU A 87 -10.47 7.80 -12.61
C GLU A 87 -10.29 6.52 -11.79
N ILE A 88 -11.38 5.76 -11.63
CA ILE A 88 -11.35 4.42 -11.02
C ILE A 88 -11.35 3.40 -12.16
N ILE A 89 -10.26 2.68 -12.31
CA ILE A 89 -10.11 1.71 -13.39
C ILE A 89 -10.80 0.38 -13.08
N PRO A 90 -11.37 -0.31 -14.09
CA PRO A 90 -12.11 -1.54 -13.89
C PRO A 90 -11.23 -2.73 -13.49
N ASN A 91 -11.82 -3.59 -12.68
CA ASN A 91 -11.30 -4.92 -12.38
C ASN A 91 -11.71 -5.89 -13.50
N ILE A 92 -10.89 -5.98 -14.55
CA ILE A 92 -11.23 -6.77 -15.75
C ILE A 92 -11.37 -8.28 -15.42
N ARG A 93 -12.10 -9.00 -16.28
CA ARG A 93 -12.30 -10.45 -16.20
C ARG A 93 -13.02 -10.96 -14.95
N PHE A 94 -13.64 -10.08 -14.16
CA PHE A 94 -14.48 -10.52 -13.07
C PHE A 94 -15.82 -11.01 -13.61
N GLN A 95 -16.05 -12.32 -13.62
CA GLN A 95 -17.26 -12.93 -14.18
C GLN A 95 -18.24 -13.36 -13.12
N LYS A 96 -17.74 -13.85 -11.97
CA LYS A 96 -18.57 -14.39 -10.91
C LYS A 96 -17.92 -14.18 -9.55
N ALA A 97 -18.70 -13.64 -8.62
CA ALA A 97 -18.28 -13.51 -7.24
C ALA A 97 -18.07 -14.88 -6.57
N ASN A 98 -17.09 -14.97 -5.68
CA ASN A 98 -16.96 -16.12 -4.81
C ASN A 98 -18.19 -16.20 -3.91
N PRO A 99 -18.90 -17.35 -3.84
CA PRO A 99 -20.15 -17.48 -3.09
C PRO A 99 -19.98 -17.31 -1.57
N LYS A 100 -18.76 -17.30 -1.07
CA LYS A 100 -18.44 -17.03 0.35
C LYS A 100 -18.29 -15.53 0.65
N ILE A 101 -18.47 -14.65 -0.35
CA ILE A 101 -18.40 -13.20 -0.21
C ILE A 101 -19.78 -12.62 -0.52
N ASP A 102 -20.43 -12.12 0.51
CA ASP A 102 -21.70 -11.40 0.37
C ASP A 102 -21.41 -9.89 0.20
N PHE A 103 -21.09 -9.48 -1.02
CA PHE A 103 -20.78 -8.09 -1.33
C PHE A 103 -21.87 -7.11 -0.90
N PRO A 104 -23.19 -7.38 -1.12
CA PRO A 104 -24.26 -6.53 -0.62
C PRO A 104 -24.27 -6.37 0.90
N ALA A 105 -24.13 -7.46 1.65
CA ALA A 105 -24.08 -7.40 3.12
C ALA A 105 -22.86 -6.63 3.63
N LEU A 106 -21.73 -6.72 2.93
CA LEU A 106 -20.50 -5.99 3.23
C LEU A 106 -20.53 -4.53 2.75
N LYS A 107 -21.59 -4.09 2.05
CA LYS A 107 -21.68 -2.74 1.45
C LYS A 107 -20.51 -2.46 0.52
N MET A 108 -20.11 -3.44 -0.27
CA MET A 108 -19.02 -3.38 -1.22
C MET A 108 -19.50 -3.72 -2.62
N GLN A 109 -18.80 -3.20 -3.61
CA GLN A 109 -18.95 -3.57 -5.01
C GLN A 109 -17.61 -3.68 -5.71
N VAL A 110 -17.44 -4.70 -6.55
CA VAL A 110 -16.27 -4.80 -7.41
C VAL A 110 -16.40 -3.76 -8.51
N GLN A 111 -15.36 -2.95 -8.69
CA GLN A 111 -15.34 -1.95 -9.77
C GLN A 111 -15.22 -2.65 -11.12
N MET A 112 -16.25 -2.52 -11.96
CA MET A 112 -16.34 -3.23 -13.25
C MET A 112 -16.19 -2.32 -14.45
N GLU A 113 -16.38 -1.03 -14.29
CA GLU A 113 -16.36 -0.03 -15.35
C GLU A 113 -15.39 1.10 -15.01
N LEU A 114 -14.95 1.82 -16.05
CA LEU A 114 -14.21 3.06 -15.84
C LEU A 114 -15.17 4.10 -15.27
N GLU A 115 -14.79 4.70 -14.15
CA GLU A 115 -15.62 5.68 -13.43
C GLU A 115 -14.77 6.89 -13.06
N THR A 116 -15.31 8.09 -13.25
CA THR A 116 -14.68 9.33 -12.76
C THR A 116 -14.78 9.40 -11.24
N ILE A 117 -13.72 9.86 -10.58
CA ILE A 117 -13.79 10.17 -9.15
C ILE A 117 -14.49 11.51 -8.98
N GLU A 118 -15.74 11.46 -8.53
CA GLU A 118 -16.57 12.65 -8.36
C GLU A 118 -16.25 13.39 -7.05
N PRO A 119 -16.44 14.72 -6.99
CA PRO A 119 -16.22 15.52 -5.78
C PRO A 119 -16.97 14.98 -4.55
N GLU A 120 -18.15 14.40 -4.75
CA GLU A 120 -18.99 13.81 -3.69
C GLU A 120 -18.37 12.59 -3.03
N MET A 121 -17.37 11.97 -3.66
CA MET A 121 -16.58 10.87 -3.08
C MET A 121 -15.49 11.35 -2.13
N ALA A 122 -15.29 12.65 -2.02
CA ALA A 122 -14.29 13.22 -1.14
C ALA A 122 -14.71 13.12 0.33
N ALA A 123 -13.73 13.05 1.22
CA ALA A 123 -13.90 13.24 2.64
C ALA A 123 -14.36 14.69 2.96
N LYS A 124 -14.76 14.93 4.19
CA LYS A 124 -15.26 16.26 4.63
C LYS A 124 -14.27 17.41 4.41
N ASP A 125 -13.00 17.12 4.36
CA ASP A 125 -11.92 18.07 4.09
C ASP A 125 -11.61 18.26 2.59
N GLY A 126 -12.43 17.69 1.70
CA GLY A 126 -12.28 17.77 0.25
C GLY A 126 -11.26 16.81 -0.36
N LYS A 127 -10.62 15.97 0.45
CA LYS A 127 -9.63 15.00 -0.04
C LYS A 127 -10.26 13.67 -0.42
N TRP A 128 -9.79 13.06 -1.48
CA TRP A 128 -10.13 11.68 -1.82
C TRP A 128 -9.26 10.72 -1.05
N VAL A 129 -9.90 9.84 -0.25
CA VAL A 129 -9.23 8.85 0.61
C VAL A 129 -9.40 7.46 0.01
N THR A 130 -8.31 6.73 -0.11
CA THR A 130 -8.25 5.37 -0.62
C THR A 130 -7.25 4.55 0.18
N SER A 131 -7.22 3.24 -0.02
CA SER A 131 -6.24 2.41 0.67
C SER A 131 -5.83 1.17 -0.12
N VAL A 132 -4.70 0.58 0.25
CA VAL A 132 -4.10 -0.58 -0.40
C VAL A 132 -3.80 -1.64 0.65
N SER A 133 -4.26 -2.87 0.40
CA SER A 133 -3.96 -4.05 1.23
C SER A 133 -2.87 -4.91 0.60
N SER A 134 -2.00 -5.48 1.42
CA SER A 134 -1.03 -6.50 0.99
C SER A 134 -0.82 -7.54 2.07
N TYR A 135 -1.00 -8.81 1.72
CA TYR A 135 -0.95 -9.93 2.66
C TYR A 135 0.00 -11.01 2.17
N GLY A 136 0.95 -11.43 3.01
CA GLY A 136 1.89 -12.49 2.71
C GLY A 136 1.44 -13.85 3.26
N VAL A 137 1.81 -14.93 2.59
CA VAL A 137 1.49 -16.32 2.97
C VAL A 137 1.94 -16.66 4.39
N GLY A 138 3.03 -16.06 4.86
CA GLY A 138 3.56 -16.23 6.22
C GLY A 138 2.81 -15.43 7.30
N GLY A 139 1.67 -14.78 6.97
CA GLY A 139 0.89 -13.99 7.94
C GLY A 139 1.37 -12.53 8.09
N SER A 140 2.27 -12.07 7.24
CA SER A 140 2.64 -10.65 7.16
C SER A 140 1.49 -9.87 6.56
N ASN A 141 0.96 -8.89 7.31
CA ASN A 141 -0.15 -8.05 6.87
C ASN A 141 0.32 -6.59 6.81
N ALA A 142 0.03 -5.93 5.70
CA ALA A 142 0.27 -4.51 5.52
C ALA A 142 -0.98 -3.83 4.95
N HIS A 143 -1.20 -2.59 5.38
CA HIS A 143 -2.26 -1.74 4.85
C HIS A 143 -1.77 -0.29 4.82
N VAL A 144 -2.00 0.40 3.71
CA VAL A 144 -1.60 1.79 3.52
C VAL A 144 -2.83 2.61 3.22
N VAL A 145 -2.97 3.73 3.90
CA VAL A 145 -3.98 4.76 3.62
C VAL A 145 -3.34 5.83 2.75
N MET A 146 -4.02 6.22 1.70
CA MET A 146 -3.59 7.25 0.75
C MET A 146 -4.65 8.31 0.61
N GLU A 147 -4.23 9.54 0.40
CA GLU A 147 -5.14 10.66 0.12
C GLU A 147 -4.55 11.60 -0.93
N THR A 148 -5.39 12.39 -1.56
CA THR A 148 -4.92 13.46 -2.43
C THR A 148 -4.20 14.54 -1.63
N ALA A 149 -3.09 15.03 -2.18
CA ALA A 149 -2.29 16.09 -1.58
C ALA A 149 -2.37 17.35 -2.47
N GLU A 150 -3.36 18.20 -2.22
CA GLU A 150 -3.49 19.44 -3.01
C GLU A 150 -2.38 20.46 -2.70
N THR A 151 -1.72 20.33 -1.55
CA THR A 151 -0.72 21.31 -1.07
C THR A 151 0.73 20.82 -1.08
N VAL A 152 0.98 19.53 -1.31
CA VAL A 152 2.38 19.04 -1.34
C VAL A 152 3.12 19.54 -2.57
N PHE A 153 2.43 19.85 -3.67
CA PHE A 153 3.06 20.45 -4.85
C PHE A 153 3.65 21.83 -4.53
N ASP A 154 2.96 22.65 -3.77
CA ASP A 154 3.48 23.96 -3.35
C ASP A 154 4.67 23.82 -2.38
N LEU A 155 4.67 22.81 -1.51
CA LEU A 155 5.78 22.50 -0.63
C LEU A 155 6.99 21.93 -1.38
N VAL A 156 6.77 21.10 -2.39
CA VAL A 156 7.86 20.53 -3.22
C VAL A 156 8.38 21.55 -4.22
N MET A 157 7.52 22.41 -4.79
CA MET A 157 7.92 23.45 -5.72
C MET A 157 8.48 24.70 -5.01
N SER A 158 8.14 24.92 -3.74
CA SER A 158 8.73 25.93 -2.89
C SER A 158 9.96 25.45 -2.13
N ALA A 159 10.25 24.15 -2.13
CA ALA A 159 11.54 23.67 -1.68
C ALA A 159 12.62 24.33 -2.55
N PRO A 160 13.65 24.93 -1.95
CA PRO A 160 14.74 25.52 -2.71
C PRO A 160 15.24 24.49 -3.71
N ALA A 161 15.35 24.89 -4.98
CA ALA A 161 15.83 24.02 -6.03
C ALA A 161 17.05 23.26 -5.47
N VAL A 162 16.94 21.95 -5.37
CA VAL A 162 18.04 21.13 -4.89
C VAL A 162 19.16 21.42 -5.87
N THR A 163 20.11 22.26 -5.43
CA THR A 163 21.32 22.53 -6.17
C THR A 163 21.85 21.16 -6.55
N PRO A 164 22.14 20.88 -7.83
CA PRO A 164 22.72 19.60 -8.20
C PRO A 164 23.96 19.43 -7.32
N LEU A 165 23.85 18.68 -6.27
CA LEU A 165 24.99 18.32 -5.45
C LEU A 165 25.91 17.59 -6.43
N GLY A 166 27.07 18.16 -6.68
CA GLY A 166 28.20 17.49 -7.34
C GLY A 166 28.69 16.29 -6.52
N LYS A 167 27.82 15.71 -5.71
CA LYS A 167 28.00 14.53 -4.88
C LYS A 167 27.10 13.43 -5.42
N LYS A 168 27.65 12.22 -5.47
CA LYS A 168 26.95 10.99 -5.85
C LYS A 168 25.60 10.90 -5.14
N PRO A 169 24.52 10.45 -5.80
CA PRO A 169 23.21 10.35 -5.18
C PRO A 169 23.25 9.45 -3.94
N LEU A 170 22.58 9.87 -2.88
CA LEU A 170 22.43 9.07 -1.67
C LEU A 170 21.39 7.96 -1.92
N TYR A 171 21.81 6.73 -1.72
CA TYR A 171 20.92 5.57 -1.79
C TYR A 171 20.64 5.04 -0.39
N LEU A 172 19.35 4.83 -0.08
CA LEU A 172 18.91 4.20 1.15
C LEU A 172 18.61 2.73 0.89
N PHE A 173 19.38 1.84 1.49
CA PHE A 173 19.13 0.40 1.48
C PHE A 173 18.65 -0.04 2.87
N SER A 174 17.47 -0.66 2.94
CA SER A 174 16.96 -1.27 4.17
C SER A 174 17.16 -2.78 4.11
N ILE A 175 17.99 -3.31 4.99
CA ILE A 175 18.23 -4.75 5.13
C ILE A 175 17.65 -5.21 6.45
N GLY A 176 16.78 -6.22 6.41
CA GLY A 176 16.23 -6.89 7.57
C GLY A 176 16.61 -8.36 7.61
N SER A 177 17.03 -8.86 8.76
CA SER A 177 17.27 -10.27 9.00
C SER A 177 16.94 -10.67 10.44
N LEU A 178 16.70 -11.95 10.65
CA LEU A 178 16.44 -12.51 11.98
C LEU A 178 17.71 -12.70 12.79
N THR A 179 18.89 -12.67 12.19
CA THR A 179 20.17 -12.90 12.87
C THR A 179 21.23 -11.91 12.42
N GLU A 180 22.09 -11.51 13.33
CA GLU A 180 23.21 -10.61 13.08
C GLU A 180 24.21 -11.13 12.02
N PRO A 181 24.61 -12.42 12.03
CA PRO A 181 25.48 -12.96 10.97
C PRO A 181 24.85 -12.89 9.56
N ALA A 182 23.54 -12.96 9.44
CA ALA A 182 22.87 -12.83 8.15
C ALA A 182 22.90 -11.38 7.65
N VAL A 183 22.85 -10.38 8.53
CA VAL A 183 23.04 -8.97 8.17
C VAL A 183 24.46 -8.74 7.65
N GLY A 184 25.47 -9.34 8.29
CA GLY A 184 26.88 -9.29 7.84
C GLY A 184 27.05 -9.82 6.42
N ARG A 185 26.50 -11.00 6.12
CA ARG A 185 26.55 -11.59 4.76
C ARG A 185 25.87 -10.71 3.70
N TRP A 186 24.72 -10.11 4.03
CA TRP A 186 24.05 -9.19 3.11
C TRP A 186 24.86 -7.93 2.84
N LYS A 187 25.54 -7.40 3.87
CA LYS A 187 26.47 -6.27 3.71
C LYS A 187 27.62 -6.62 2.75
N GLU A 188 28.27 -7.75 2.96
CA GLU A 188 29.37 -8.22 2.12
C GLU A 188 28.92 -8.42 0.66
N ALA A 189 27.75 -9.03 0.45
CA ALA A 189 27.15 -9.23 -0.88
C ALA A 189 26.87 -7.89 -1.58
N LEU A 190 26.35 -6.89 -0.85
CA LEU A 190 26.11 -5.55 -1.39
C LEU A 190 27.43 -4.84 -1.75
N VAL A 191 28.43 -4.92 -0.91
CA VAL A 191 29.75 -4.33 -1.18
C VAL A 191 30.35 -4.96 -2.45
N GLN A 192 30.29 -6.29 -2.58
CA GLN A 192 30.79 -7.00 -3.77
C GLN A 192 30.00 -6.65 -5.05
N ALA A 193 28.68 -6.55 -4.95
CA ALA A 193 27.81 -6.21 -6.09
C ALA A 193 28.03 -4.78 -6.60
N TYR A 194 28.47 -3.88 -5.74
CA TYR A 194 28.63 -2.45 -6.04
C TYR A 194 30.07 -1.96 -5.77
N GLU A 195 31.07 -2.74 -6.20
CA GLU A 195 32.47 -2.31 -6.19
C GLU A 195 32.61 -0.95 -6.90
N GLY A 196 32.97 0.07 -6.15
CA GLY A 196 33.04 1.48 -6.59
C GLY A 196 32.11 2.45 -5.85
N ILE A 197 31.18 1.94 -5.02
CA ILE A 197 30.31 2.77 -4.16
C ILE A 197 30.88 2.84 -2.73
N THR A 198 32.01 2.22 -2.46
CA THR A 198 32.43 1.77 -1.13
C THR A 198 33.05 2.83 -0.23
N ASP A 199 33.40 4.02 -0.73
CA ASP A 199 34.17 4.97 0.09
C ASP A 199 33.39 5.66 1.22
N ASN A 200 32.05 5.47 1.30
CA ASN A 200 31.22 6.15 2.29
C ASN A 200 29.99 5.35 2.80
N LEU A 201 30.09 4.02 2.88
CA LEU A 201 29.00 3.22 3.44
C LEU A 201 28.96 3.35 4.99
N THR A 202 28.06 4.18 5.51
CA THR A 202 27.87 4.33 6.95
C THR A 202 26.74 3.40 7.43
N LEU A 203 27.11 2.44 8.29
CA LEU A 203 26.18 1.53 8.96
C LEU A 203 25.60 2.18 10.21
N ARG A 204 24.29 2.34 10.28
CA ARG A 204 23.59 2.61 11.52
C ARG A 204 22.71 1.44 11.92
N SER A 205 23.05 0.71 12.97
CA SER A 205 22.17 -0.24 13.62
C SER A 205 21.35 0.48 14.69
N ARG A 206 20.04 0.31 14.68
CA ARG A 206 19.19 0.65 15.83
C ARG A 206 18.73 -0.65 16.50
N PRO A 207 19.19 -0.98 17.71
CA PRO A 207 18.59 -2.05 18.48
C PRO A 207 17.16 -1.65 18.84
N ARG A 208 16.18 -2.46 18.43
CA ARG A 208 14.81 -2.37 18.94
C ARG A 208 14.68 -3.29 20.15
N GLN A 209 14.22 -2.75 21.26
CA GLN A 209 13.72 -3.56 22.36
C GLN A 209 12.56 -4.43 21.84
N ALA A 210 12.63 -5.71 22.11
CA ALA A 210 11.56 -6.73 22.03
C ALA A 210 11.05 -7.18 20.65
N ASP A 211 11.71 -6.90 19.53
CA ASP A 211 11.38 -7.57 18.28
C ASP A 211 12.58 -8.35 17.76
N SER A 212 12.38 -9.64 17.44
CA SER A 212 13.41 -10.58 16.99
C SER A 212 13.99 -10.28 15.60
N ARG A 213 13.74 -9.09 15.05
CA ARG A 213 14.20 -8.67 13.73
C ARG A 213 15.20 -7.54 13.84
N LEU A 214 16.44 -7.82 13.50
CA LEU A 214 17.47 -6.79 13.30
C LEU A 214 17.23 -6.07 11.97
N ARG A 215 17.11 -4.75 12.01
CA ARG A 215 17.09 -3.90 10.82
C ARG A 215 18.33 -3.01 10.81
N CYS A 216 19.10 -3.12 9.75
CA CYS A 216 20.22 -2.21 9.50
C CYS A 216 19.82 -1.26 8.36
N THR A 217 20.01 0.02 8.57
CA THR A 217 19.79 1.05 7.54
C THR A 217 21.16 1.58 7.12
N PHE A 218 21.45 1.53 5.83
CA PHE A 218 22.69 2.05 5.25
C PHE A 218 22.41 3.40 4.62
N PHE A 219 23.24 4.38 4.90
CA PHE A 219 23.28 5.66 4.20
C PHE A 219 24.58 5.72 3.39
N HIS A 220 24.46 6.15 2.19
CA HIS A 220 25.61 6.42 1.32
C HIS A 220 25.71 7.91 1.09
#